data_5852e9a4bf522a9dbee54087bddcb775
#
_entry.id   5852e9a4bf522a9dbee54087bddcb775
#
_cell.length_a   1.000
_cell.length_b   1.000
_cell.length_c   1.000
_cell.angle_alpha   90.00
_cell.angle_beta   90.00
_cell.angle_gamma   90.00
#
_symmetry.space_group_name_H-M   'P 1'
#
loop_
_entity.id
_entity.type
_entity.pdbx_description
1 polymer ?
#
loop_
_entity_poly.entity_id
_entity_poly.type
_entity_poly.pdbx_seq_one_letter_code
_entity_poly.pdbx_strand_id
1 'polypeptide(L)'
;MAVAIAVRARYFARLRELAGMEIEVIHVSIGATLADAYEAARAKHPALPEQQGVRGAVNQEFAGWDAKIANGDEVAFIPPVSGGVRCATT
;
A
#
# COMPACT_ATOMS: atom_id res chain seq x y z
N MET A 1 -12.81 -9.80 21.27
CA MET A 1 -12.26 -10.56 20.18
C MET A 1 -12.03 -9.65 18.98
N ALA A 2 -10.85 -9.73 18.40
CA ALA A 2 -10.56 -8.87 17.26
C ALA A 2 -11.27 -9.40 16.02
N VAL A 3 -11.84 -8.49 15.24
CA VAL A 3 -12.46 -8.83 13.97
C VAL A 3 -11.50 -8.38 12.87
N ALA A 4 -11.14 -9.30 12.00
CA ALA A 4 -10.24 -9.00 10.90
C ALA A 4 -11.06 -8.69 9.66
N ILE A 5 -10.54 -7.77 8.86
CA ILE A 5 -11.09 -7.49 7.55
C ILE A 5 -10.05 -7.89 6.51
N ALA A 6 -10.52 -8.12 5.29
CA ALA A 6 -9.65 -8.48 4.18
C ALA A 6 -9.67 -7.33 3.17
N VAL A 7 -8.49 -6.91 2.76
CA VAL A 7 -8.35 -5.88 1.73
C VAL A 7 -7.43 -6.43 0.65
N ARG A 8 -7.60 -5.92 -0.57
CA ARG A 8 -6.72 -6.29 -1.67
C ARG A 8 -5.63 -5.24 -1.77
N ALA A 9 -4.39 -5.68 -1.62
CA ALA A 9 -3.24 -4.80 -1.72
C ALA A 9 -2.64 -4.92 -3.11
N ARG A 10 -2.48 -3.81 -3.78
CA ARG A 10 -1.82 -3.76 -5.09
C ARG A 10 -0.49 -3.07 -4.96
N TYR A 11 0.50 -3.64 -5.62
CA TYR A 11 1.86 -3.10 -5.60
C TYR A 11 2.20 -2.63 -7.01
N PHE A 12 2.73 -1.42 -7.12
CA PHE A 12 3.03 -0.81 -8.40
C PHE A 12 4.53 -0.67 -8.58
N ALA A 13 4.98 -0.80 -9.82
CA ALA A 13 6.34 -0.50 -10.21
C ALA A 13 7.36 -1.23 -9.32
N ARG A 14 8.27 -0.51 -8.71
CA ARG A 14 9.33 -1.09 -7.90
C ARG A 14 8.78 -1.90 -6.73
N LEU A 15 7.67 -1.47 -6.15
CA LEU A 15 7.09 -2.20 -5.01
C LEU A 15 6.59 -3.56 -5.45
N ARG A 16 6.07 -3.66 -6.67
CA ARG A 16 5.65 -4.96 -7.20
C ARG A 16 6.84 -5.89 -7.32
N GLU A 17 7.98 -5.37 -7.75
CA GLU A 17 9.18 -6.18 -7.86
C GLU A 17 9.64 -6.65 -6.49
N LEU A 18 9.60 -5.77 -5.52
CA LEU A 18 10.07 -6.10 -4.17
C LEU A 18 9.14 -7.07 -3.45
N ALA A 19 7.83 -6.96 -3.70
CA ALA A 19 6.87 -7.88 -3.10
C ALA A 19 6.82 -9.20 -3.85
N GLY A 20 7.22 -9.21 -5.11
CA GLY A 20 7.18 -10.42 -5.91
C GLY A 20 5.80 -10.74 -6.45
N MET A 21 4.87 -9.81 -6.37
CA MET A 21 3.51 -10.03 -6.84
C MET A 21 2.83 -8.68 -7.07
N GLU A 22 1.79 -8.70 -7.86
CA GLU A 22 1.07 -7.48 -8.20
C GLU A 22 -0.07 -7.19 -7.25
N ILE A 23 -0.74 -8.23 -6.75
CA ILE A 23 -1.89 -8.07 -5.88
C ILE A 23 -1.95 -9.23 -4.91
N GLU A 24 -2.38 -8.96 -3.70
CA GLU A 24 -2.61 -10.03 -2.72
C GLU A 24 -3.64 -9.57 -1.70
N VAL A 25 -4.24 -10.53 -1.02
CA VAL A 25 -5.18 -10.24 0.05
C VAL A 25 -4.40 -10.10 1.35
N ILE A 26 -4.65 -9.02 2.07
CA ILE A 26 -4.03 -8.76 3.36
C ILE A 26 -5.14 -8.65 4.39
N HIS A 27 -4.92 -9.24 5.55
CA HIS A 27 -5.87 -9.19 6.65
C HIS A 27 -5.37 -8.22 7.71
N VAL A 28 -6.24 -7.31 8.12
CA VAL A 28 -5.93 -6.33 9.17
C VAL A 28 -7.14 -6.25 10.11
N SER A 29 -6.95 -5.59 11.23
CA SER A 29 -8.03 -5.45 12.20
C SER A 29 -9.05 -4.47 11.69
N ILE A 30 -10.31 -4.67 12.11
CA ILE A 30 -11.35 -3.71 11.79
C ILE A 30 -10.96 -2.36 12.38
N GLY A 31 -11.20 -1.29 11.63
CA GLY A 31 -10.79 0.05 12.03
C GLY A 31 -9.36 0.41 11.67
N ALA A 32 -8.66 -0.49 10.99
CA ALA A 32 -7.28 -0.22 10.59
C ALA A 32 -7.20 0.90 9.57
N THR A 33 -6.02 1.49 9.48
CA THR A 33 -5.77 2.57 8.54
C THR A 33 -4.96 2.03 7.36
N LEU A 34 -4.80 2.89 6.35
CA LEU A 34 -3.96 2.56 5.20
C LEU A 34 -2.53 2.26 5.66
N ALA A 35 -2.02 3.00 6.66
CA ALA A 35 -0.70 2.72 7.19
C ALA A 35 -0.62 1.33 7.79
N ASP A 36 -1.67 0.90 8.48
CA ASP A 36 -1.70 -0.45 9.07
C ASP A 36 -1.64 -1.51 7.99
N ALA A 37 -2.33 -1.28 6.87
CA ALA A 37 -2.29 -2.22 5.76
C ALA A 37 -0.90 -2.30 5.15
N TYR A 38 -0.23 -1.16 5.02
CA TYR A 38 1.13 -1.18 4.47
C TYR A 38 2.10 -1.89 5.41
N GLU A 39 1.96 -1.68 6.71
CA GLU A 39 2.82 -2.38 7.65
C GLU A 39 2.57 -3.89 7.63
N ALA A 40 1.32 -4.30 7.44
CA ALA A 40 1.02 -5.72 7.29
C ALA A 40 1.68 -6.27 6.03
N ALA A 41 1.69 -5.47 4.95
CA ALA A 41 2.38 -5.87 3.72
C ALA A 41 3.87 -6.00 3.96
N ARG A 42 4.47 -5.08 4.70
CA ARG A 42 5.90 -5.16 5.00
C ARG A 42 6.24 -6.38 5.84
N ALA A 43 5.34 -6.78 6.71
CA ALA A 43 5.56 -7.98 7.50
C ALA A 43 5.65 -9.22 6.62
N LYS A 44 4.88 -9.23 5.52
CA LYS A 44 4.93 -10.34 4.57
C LYS A 44 6.10 -10.21 3.60
N HIS A 45 6.48 -8.99 3.27
CA HIS A 45 7.51 -8.71 2.27
C HIS A 45 8.52 -7.73 2.84
N PRO A 46 9.49 -8.22 3.62
CA PRO A 46 10.42 -7.32 4.31
C PRO A 46 11.26 -6.45 3.39
N ALA A 47 11.32 -6.77 2.10
CA ALA A 47 12.06 -5.94 1.14
C ALA A 47 11.36 -4.62 0.84
N LEU A 48 10.08 -4.49 1.18
CA LEU A 48 9.36 -3.25 0.94
C LEU A 48 9.93 -2.14 1.81
N PRO A 49 10.10 -0.92 1.24
CA PRO A 49 10.67 0.18 1.99
C PRO A 49 9.70 0.72 3.04
N GLU A 50 10.24 1.57 3.91
CA GLU A 50 9.39 2.22 4.89
C GLU A 50 8.39 3.13 4.19
N GLN A 51 7.36 3.49 4.95
CA GLN A 51 6.24 4.26 4.45
C GLN A 51 6.63 5.59 3.83
N GLN A 52 7.72 6.19 4.30
CA GLN A 52 8.16 7.48 3.78
C GLN A 52 8.45 7.37 2.29
N GLY A 53 7.93 8.33 1.53
CA GLY A 53 8.14 8.34 0.10
C GLY A 53 7.21 7.43 -0.69
N VAL A 54 6.49 6.54 -0.02
CA VAL A 54 5.50 5.69 -0.68
C VAL A 54 4.15 6.37 -0.58
N ARG A 55 3.38 6.31 -1.64
CA ARG A 55 2.04 6.88 -1.64
C ARG A 55 1.03 5.76 -1.57
N GLY A 56 -0.09 6.06 -0.92
CA GLY A 56 -1.16 5.08 -0.82
C GLY A 56 -2.43 5.57 -1.47
N ALA A 57 -3.24 4.62 -1.91
CA ALA A 57 -4.54 4.92 -2.48
C ALA A 57 -5.54 3.91 -1.96
N VAL A 58 -6.79 4.33 -1.83
CA VAL A 58 -7.88 3.46 -1.43
C VAL A 58 -8.93 3.54 -2.51
N ASN A 59 -9.27 2.39 -3.09
CA ASN A 59 -10.26 2.30 -4.15
C ASN A 59 -9.95 3.27 -5.28
N GLN A 60 -8.66 3.34 -5.67
CA GLN A 60 -8.17 4.10 -6.80
C GLN A 60 -8.13 5.61 -6.58
N GLU A 61 -8.21 6.05 -5.32
CA GLU A 61 -8.06 7.46 -4.98
C GLU A 61 -6.94 7.62 -3.99
N PHE A 62 -6.04 8.56 -4.23
CA PHE A 62 -4.98 8.82 -3.29
C PHE A 62 -5.56 9.18 -1.93
N ALA A 63 -4.94 8.67 -0.89
CA ALA A 63 -5.41 8.86 0.46
C ALA A 63 -4.22 9.01 1.40
N GLY A 64 -4.45 9.68 2.53
CA GLY A 64 -3.42 9.77 3.55
C GLY A 64 -3.27 8.47 4.29
N TRP A 65 -2.14 8.34 4.98
CA TRP A 65 -1.85 7.10 5.70
C TRP A 65 -2.80 6.86 6.86
N ASP A 66 -3.47 7.90 7.34
CA ASP A 66 -4.43 7.78 8.43
C ASP A 66 -5.86 7.47 7.94
N ALA A 67 -6.03 7.31 6.63
CA ALA A 67 -7.36 6.97 6.10
C ALA A 67 -7.80 5.61 6.59
N LYS A 68 -9.03 5.51 7.03
CA LYS A 68 -9.59 4.24 7.46
C LYS A 68 -9.92 3.38 6.26
N ILE A 69 -9.71 2.08 6.41
CA ILE A 69 -10.04 1.14 5.35
C ILE A 69 -11.10 0.17 5.86
N ALA A 70 -11.81 -0.43 4.92
CA ALA A 70 -12.92 -1.32 5.25
C ALA A 70 -12.77 -2.63 4.50
N ASN A 71 -13.50 -3.63 4.97
CA ASN A 71 -13.47 -4.94 4.34
C ASN A 71 -13.83 -4.83 2.86
N GLY A 72 -13.02 -5.46 2.02
CA GLY A 72 -13.26 -5.45 0.58
C GLY A 72 -12.61 -4.30 -0.15
N ASP A 73 -12.03 -3.34 0.57
CA ASP A 73 -11.35 -2.22 -0.09
C ASP A 73 -10.12 -2.69 -0.85
N GLU A 74 -9.82 -1.95 -1.90
CA GLU A 74 -8.57 -2.14 -2.62
C GLU A 74 -7.61 -1.02 -2.19
N VAL A 75 -6.44 -1.40 -1.68
CA VAL A 75 -5.42 -0.43 -1.30
C VAL A 75 -4.25 -0.60 -2.25
N ALA A 76 -3.66 0.51 -2.66
CA ALA A 76 -2.55 0.48 -3.60
C ALA A 76 -1.37 1.20 -2.98
N PHE A 77 -0.18 0.69 -3.25
CA PHE A 77 1.06 1.28 -2.77
C PHE A 77 1.91 1.62 -3.97
N ILE A 78 2.30 2.89 -4.06
CA ILE A 78 2.95 3.43 -5.24
C ILE A 78 4.27 4.05 -4.79
N PRO A 79 5.39 3.66 -5.42
CA PRO A 79 6.68 4.22 -5.02
C PRO A 79 6.78 5.68 -5.42
N PRO A 80 7.73 6.40 -4.83
CA PRO A 80 7.91 7.80 -5.21
C PRO A 80 8.37 7.90 -6.65
N VAL A 81 8.00 9.00 -7.30
CA VAL A 81 8.47 9.28 -8.65
C VAL A 81 9.95 9.64 -8.56
N SER A 82 10.77 8.97 -9.33
CA SER A 82 12.17 9.33 -9.44
C SER A 82 12.29 10.65 -10.16
N GLY A 83 13.12 11.42 -9.70
CA GLY A 83 13.30 12.73 -10.26
C GLY A 83 13.39 12.77 -11.76
N GLY A 84 13.07 12.36 -12.07
CA GLY A 84 12.96 12.35 -12.87
C GLY A 84 12.59 12.72 -13.46
N VAL A 85 12.62 12.72 -13.40
CA VAL A 85 12.27 12.84 -13.82
C VAL A 85 11.98 13.53 -14.49
N ARG A 86 12.34 13.81 -14.35
CA ARG A 86 12.05 14.24 -14.83
C ARG A 86 11.67 14.59 -15.55
N CYS A 87 11.94 14.60 -15.36
CA CYS A 87 11.59 14.88 -15.95
C CYS A 87 11.21 15.43 -16.49
N ALA A 88 11.44 15.80 -16.35
CA ALA A 88 10.94 16.21 -16.62
C ALA A 88 10.79 16.85 -17.29
N THR A 89 11.11 17.05 -17.21
CA THR A 89 10.84 17.52 -17.70
C THR A 89 10.78 17.87 -18.45
N THR A 90 11.05 18.06 -18.25
CA THR A 90 10.85 18.14 -18.90
C THR A 90 10.68 18.20 -19.46
#